data_08837723802060f7aee50bbe0df8b6d8
#
_entry.id   08837723802060f7aee50bbe0df8b6d8
#
_cell.length_a   1.000
_cell.length_b   1.000
_cell.length_c   1.000
_cell.angle_alpha   90.00
_cell.angle_beta   90.00
_cell.angle_gamma   90.00
#
_symmetry.space_group_name_H-M   'P 1'
#
loop_
_entity.id
_entity.type
_entity.pdbx_description
1 polymer ?
#
loop_
_entity_poly.entity_id
_entity_poly.type
_entity_poly.pdbx_seq_one_letter_code
_entity_poly.pdbx_strand_id
1 'polypeptide(L)'
;EMCIRDRVIDSEATDPVLITDDMVTERLQQNPLAYDKDGEMHYDIISAFIKSIRGSDPDGAIYWLARMVEGGEDPAFIARRLVISASEDIGLANPNALLLANACFDTLMKVGWPEGRIPLAEATIYLATSPKSNSAYMAINNALELVRETGNLPVPLHLRNAPTKLMKQLGYGEKLSLIHI
;
A
#
# COMPACT_ATOMS: atom_id res chain seq x y z
N GLU A 1 -18.64 3.13 10.23
CA GLU A 1 -19.76 2.18 10.13
C GLU A 1 -21.00 2.93 9.70
N MET A 2 -21.27 2.92 8.39
CA MET A 2 -22.60 3.30 7.92
C MET A 2 -23.54 2.16 8.34
N CYS A 3 -24.30 2.40 9.39
CA CYS A 3 -25.18 1.41 9.99
C CYS A 3 -26.23 0.96 8.95
N ILE A 4 -26.58 -0.32 8.92
CA ILE A 4 -27.69 -0.86 8.11
C ILE A 4 -28.96 -0.02 8.30
N ARG A 5 -29.16 0.50 9.50
CA ARG A 5 -30.24 1.42 9.86
C ARG A 5 -30.26 2.69 9.00
N ASP A 6 -29.09 3.31 8.74
CA ASP A 6 -28.99 4.56 7.96
C ASP A 6 -29.33 4.31 6.50
N ARG A 7 -28.95 3.15 5.94
CA ARG A 7 -29.29 2.75 4.56
C ARG A 7 -30.79 2.47 4.36
N VAL A 8 -31.50 2.04 5.40
CA VAL A 8 -32.94 1.82 5.35
C VAL A 8 -33.69 3.16 5.42
N ILE A 9 -33.19 4.12 6.20
CA ILE A 9 -33.80 5.45 6.37
C ILE A 9 -33.71 6.27 5.05
N ASP A 10 -32.60 6.18 4.32
CA ASP A 10 -32.41 6.91 3.07
C ASP A 10 -33.35 6.48 1.92
N SER A 11 -34.07 5.36 2.07
CA SER A 11 -34.91 4.79 1.01
C SER A 11 -36.38 5.15 1.08
N GLU A 12 -36.90 5.72 2.20
CA GLU A 12 -38.31 6.03 2.35
C GLU A 12 -38.57 7.41 3.00
N ALA A 13 -39.26 8.28 2.28
CA ALA A 13 -39.54 9.67 2.64
C ALA A 13 -40.80 9.81 3.53
N THR A 14 -41.12 8.86 4.42
CA THR A 14 -42.25 8.96 5.33
C THR A 14 -41.79 9.06 6.78
N ASP A 15 -42.31 10.05 7.48
CA ASP A 15 -42.01 10.28 8.91
C ASP A 15 -43.23 9.91 9.76
N PRO A 16 -43.15 8.98 10.73
CA PRO A 16 -41.97 8.18 11.14
C PRO A 16 -41.71 6.95 10.26
N VAL A 17 -40.45 6.65 10.00
CA VAL A 17 -40.05 5.45 9.27
C VAL A 17 -40.14 4.23 10.21
N LEU A 18 -41.02 3.28 9.89
CA LEU A 18 -41.13 2.01 10.62
C LEU A 18 -40.19 0.98 9.97
N ILE A 19 -39.08 0.68 10.63
CA ILE A 19 -38.14 -0.34 10.15
C ILE A 19 -38.67 -1.72 10.54
N THR A 20 -39.07 -2.51 9.54
CA THR A 20 -39.56 -3.90 9.74
C THR A 20 -38.43 -4.91 9.49
N ASP A 21 -38.56 -6.11 10.07
CA ASP A 21 -37.62 -7.21 9.85
C ASP A 21 -37.52 -7.61 8.36
N ASP A 22 -38.63 -7.49 7.61
CA ASP A 22 -38.64 -7.75 6.17
C ASP A 22 -37.81 -6.75 5.38
N MET A 23 -37.87 -5.44 5.71
CA MET A 23 -37.07 -4.41 5.09
C MET A 23 -35.56 -4.62 5.36
N VAL A 24 -35.22 -5.02 6.57
CA VAL A 24 -33.82 -5.34 6.93
C VAL A 24 -33.34 -6.57 6.15
N THR A 25 -34.16 -7.61 6.09
CA THR A 25 -33.86 -8.86 5.39
C THR A 25 -33.72 -8.65 3.90
N GLU A 26 -34.58 -7.85 3.26
CA GLU A 26 -34.52 -7.52 1.85
C GLU A 26 -33.24 -6.73 1.53
N ARG A 27 -32.85 -5.76 2.38
CA ARG A 27 -31.62 -5.00 2.22
C ARG A 27 -30.35 -5.84 2.41
N LEU A 28 -30.36 -6.79 3.35
CA LEU A 28 -29.29 -7.76 3.54
C LEU A 28 -29.15 -8.70 2.33
N GLN A 29 -30.28 -9.11 1.72
CA GLN A 29 -30.28 -9.96 0.52
C GLN A 29 -29.89 -9.21 -0.76
N GLN A 30 -30.17 -7.90 -0.84
CA GLN A 30 -29.77 -7.03 -1.96
C GLN A 30 -28.27 -6.66 -1.93
N ASN A 31 -27.54 -7.01 -0.89
CA ASN A 31 -26.10 -6.76 -0.78
C ASN A 31 -25.33 -8.09 -0.83
N PRO A 32 -25.24 -8.75 -2.02
CA PRO A 32 -24.55 -10.03 -2.18
C PRO A 32 -23.01 -9.92 -2.06
N LEU A 33 -22.49 -8.71 -1.88
CA LEU A 33 -21.10 -8.48 -1.60
C LEU A 33 -20.84 -8.71 -0.11
N ALA A 34 -20.88 -9.98 0.30
CA ALA A 34 -20.40 -10.40 1.61
C ALA A 34 -18.88 -10.10 1.67
N TYR A 35 -18.55 -8.86 2.01
CA TYR A 35 -17.20 -8.48 2.37
C TYR A 35 -17.09 -8.68 3.88
N ASP A 36 -16.56 -9.84 4.26
CA ASP A 36 -16.23 -10.10 5.66
C ASP A 36 -14.92 -9.35 5.99
N LYS A 37 -15.07 -8.22 6.67
CA LYS A 37 -13.98 -7.26 6.94
C LYS A 37 -12.83 -7.86 7.77
N ASP A 38 -13.09 -8.97 8.47
CA ASP A 38 -12.12 -9.67 9.34
C ASP A 38 -11.92 -11.14 8.93
N GLY A 39 -12.52 -11.59 7.81
CA GLY A 39 -12.50 -12.97 7.37
C GLY A 39 -11.54 -13.29 6.24
N GLU A 40 -11.51 -14.56 5.85
CA GLU A 40 -10.65 -15.11 4.79
C GLU A 40 -10.82 -14.38 3.45
N MET A 41 -12.06 -13.99 3.11
CA MET A 41 -12.39 -13.29 1.87
C MET A 41 -11.74 -11.90 1.76
N HIS A 42 -11.57 -11.20 2.88
CA HIS A 42 -10.84 -9.91 2.94
C HIS A 42 -9.39 -10.08 2.47
N TYR A 43 -8.68 -11.10 3.00
CA TYR A 43 -7.29 -11.38 2.61
C TYR A 43 -7.16 -11.81 1.15
N ASP A 44 -8.12 -12.56 0.63
CA ASP A 44 -8.13 -13.01 -0.77
C ASP A 44 -8.29 -11.85 -1.75
N ILE A 45 -9.23 -10.92 -1.47
CA ILE A 45 -9.47 -9.75 -2.33
C ILE A 45 -8.25 -8.81 -2.34
N ILE A 46 -7.66 -8.53 -1.18
CA ILE A 46 -6.43 -7.72 -1.08
C ILE A 46 -5.27 -8.40 -1.81
N SER A 47 -5.13 -9.72 -1.63
CA SER A 47 -4.10 -10.50 -2.30
C SER A 47 -4.27 -10.47 -3.83
N ALA A 48 -5.50 -10.59 -4.32
CA ALA A 48 -5.83 -10.48 -5.73
C ALA A 48 -5.53 -9.08 -6.28
N PHE A 49 -5.89 -8.03 -5.55
CA PHE A 49 -5.57 -6.64 -5.90
C PHE A 49 -4.07 -6.43 -6.09
N ILE A 50 -3.26 -6.79 -5.09
CA ILE A 50 -1.80 -6.63 -5.15
C ILE A 50 -1.20 -7.47 -6.27
N LYS A 51 -1.65 -8.72 -6.44
CA LYS A 51 -1.16 -9.61 -7.50
C LYS A 51 -1.52 -9.12 -8.89
N SER A 52 -2.68 -8.48 -9.08
CA SER A 52 -3.05 -7.85 -10.36
C SER A 52 -2.13 -6.67 -10.68
N ILE A 53 -1.82 -5.81 -9.71
CA ILE A 53 -0.83 -4.73 -9.89
C ILE A 53 0.55 -5.29 -10.25
N ARG A 54 1.03 -6.28 -9.50
CA ARG A 54 2.32 -6.96 -9.71
C ARG A 54 2.38 -7.66 -11.05
N GLY A 55 1.28 -8.28 -11.47
CA GLY A 55 1.13 -8.96 -12.76
C GLY A 55 0.92 -8.04 -13.96
N SER A 56 0.86 -6.72 -13.74
CA SER A 56 0.60 -5.72 -14.79
C SER A 56 -0.76 -5.91 -15.47
N ASP A 57 -1.78 -6.24 -14.69
CA ASP A 57 -3.18 -6.33 -15.08
C ASP A 57 -3.98 -5.16 -14.50
N PRO A 58 -4.11 -4.02 -15.23
CA PRO A 58 -4.82 -2.86 -14.72
C PRO A 58 -6.34 -3.10 -14.61
N ASP A 59 -6.93 -3.90 -15.48
CA ASP A 59 -8.36 -4.18 -15.45
C ASP A 59 -8.73 -5.03 -14.23
N GLY A 60 -7.96 -6.08 -13.96
CA GLY A 60 -8.10 -6.88 -12.75
C GLY A 60 -7.86 -6.05 -11.48
N ALA A 61 -6.84 -5.19 -11.46
CA ALA A 61 -6.53 -4.34 -10.32
C ALA A 61 -7.69 -3.37 -10.02
N ILE A 62 -8.28 -2.72 -11.03
CA ILE A 62 -9.44 -1.83 -10.86
C ILE A 62 -10.68 -2.60 -10.40
N TYR A 63 -10.89 -3.80 -10.91
CA TYR A 63 -12.01 -4.63 -10.46
C TYR A 63 -11.91 -4.96 -8.96
N TRP A 64 -10.74 -5.40 -8.50
CA TRP A 64 -10.52 -5.70 -7.08
C TRP A 64 -10.57 -4.45 -6.20
N LEU A 65 -10.07 -3.29 -6.70
CA LEU A 65 -10.24 -2.01 -6.02
C LEU A 65 -11.72 -1.69 -5.82
N ALA A 66 -12.53 -1.79 -6.88
CA ALA A 66 -13.97 -1.53 -6.81
C ALA A 66 -14.66 -2.45 -5.81
N ARG A 67 -14.29 -3.72 -5.75
CA ARG A 67 -14.81 -4.68 -4.76
C ARG A 67 -14.47 -4.28 -3.32
N MET A 68 -13.26 -3.77 -3.06
CA MET A 68 -12.89 -3.27 -1.74
C MET A 68 -13.68 -2.00 -1.37
N VAL A 69 -13.86 -1.08 -2.32
CA VAL A 69 -14.63 0.15 -2.12
C VAL A 69 -16.09 -0.15 -1.80
N GLU A 70 -16.76 -0.99 -2.60
CA GLU A 70 -18.15 -1.41 -2.38
C GLU A 70 -18.31 -2.24 -1.10
N GLY A 71 -17.30 -3.02 -0.73
CA GLY A 71 -17.25 -3.78 0.51
C GLY A 71 -17.05 -2.91 1.76
N GLY A 72 -16.79 -1.63 1.60
CA GLY A 72 -16.57 -0.69 2.71
C GLY A 72 -15.22 -0.84 3.39
N GLU A 73 -14.18 -1.27 2.66
CA GLU A 73 -12.81 -1.32 3.16
C GLU A 73 -12.31 0.08 3.58
N ASP A 74 -11.43 0.12 4.58
CA ASP A 74 -10.78 1.36 4.99
C ASP A 74 -9.96 1.95 3.83
N PRO A 75 -10.33 3.16 3.35
CA PRO A 75 -9.62 3.81 2.25
C PRO A 75 -8.12 4.00 2.53
N ALA A 76 -7.78 4.33 3.78
CA ALA A 76 -6.39 4.50 4.21
C ALA A 76 -5.63 3.17 4.16
N PHE A 77 -6.30 2.05 4.41
CA PHE A 77 -5.71 0.72 4.26
C PHE A 77 -5.37 0.43 2.79
N ILE A 78 -6.31 0.69 1.86
CA ILE A 78 -6.08 0.51 0.41
C ILE A 78 -4.90 1.36 -0.05
N ALA A 79 -4.87 2.66 0.33
CA ALA A 79 -3.79 3.57 -0.03
C ALA A 79 -2.42 3.13 0.53
N ARG A 80 -2.37 2.61 1.77
CA ARG A 80 -1.13 2.01 2.33
C ARG A 80 -0.63 0.85 1.50
N ARG A 81 -1.52 -0.01 0.98
CA ARG A 81 -1.12 -1.12 0.12
C ARG A 81 -0.53 -0.65 -1.20
N LEU A 82 -1.05 0.44 -1.79
CA LEU A 82 -0.47 1.07 -2.98
C LEU A 82 0.94 1.62 -2.71
N VAL A 83 1.16 2.30 -1.58
CA VAL A 83 2.49 2.80 -1.18
C VAL A 83 3.50 1.64 -1.03
N ILE A 84 3.09 0.54 -0.41
CA ILE A 84 3.94 -0.65 -0.27
C ILE A 84 4.27 -1.23 -1.65
N SER A 85 3.27 -1.45 -2.51
CA SER A 85 3.46 -2.01 -3.85
C SER A 85 4.33 -1.11 -4.73
N ALA A 86 4.21 0.22 -4.59
CA ALA A 86 5.07 1.18 -5.29
C ALA A 86 6.55 1.00 -4.94
N SER A 87 6.88 0.64 -3.70
CA SER A 87 8.26 0.42 -3.26
C SER A 87 8.75 -1.00 -3.49
N GLU A 88 7.89 -2.01 -3.26
CA GLU A 88 8.23 -3.42 -3.32
C GLU A 88 8.27 -3.95 -4.76
N ASP A 89 7.22 -3.63 -5.57
CA ASP A 89 7.03 -4.23 -6.89
C ASP A 89 7.56 -3.35 -8.03
N ILE A 90 7.41 -2.02 -7.92
CA ILE A 90 7.89 -1.08 -8.93
C ILE A 90 9.30 -0.59 -8.59
N GLY A 91 9.51 -0.12 -7.36
CA GLY A 91 10.82 0.26 -6.83
C GLY A 91 11.62 1.15 -7.77
N LEU A 92 12.87 0.76 -8.03
CA LEU A 92 13.81 1.52 -8.84
C LEU A 92 13.48 1.52 -10.34
N ALA A 93 12.57 0.69 -10.82
CA ALA A 93 12.14 0.72 -12.23
C ALA A 93 11.39 2.00 -12.58
N ASN A 94 10.66 2.58 -11.60
CA ASN A 94 10.00 3.87 -11.76
C ASN A 94 9.93 4.60 -10.42
N PRO A 95 10.89 5.47 -10.08
CA PRO A 95 10.93 6.18 -8.79
C PRO A 95 9.71 7.08 -8.53
N ASN A 96 9.00 7.53 -9.59
CA ASN A 96 7.80 8.34 -9.45
C ASN A 96 6.63 7.55 -8.87
N ALA A 97 6.66 6.22 -8.91
CA ALA A 97 5.60 5.37 -8.38
C ALA A 97 5.34 5.64 -6.89
N LEU A 98 6.40 5.72 -6.09
CA LEU A 98 6.28 6.00 -4.67
C LEU A 98 5.78 7.43 -4.41
N LEU A 99 6.22 8.42 -5.19
CA LEU A 99 5.76 9.80 -5.06
C LEU A 99 4.26 9.91 -5.36
N LEU A 100 3.80 9.26 -6.42
CA LEU A 100 2.39 9.26 -6.81
C LEU A 100 1.53 8.50 -5.79
N ALA A 101 1.99 7.36 -5.28
CA ALA A 101 1.26 6.61 -4.26
C ALA A 101 1.13 7.41 -2.94
N ASN A 102 2.17 8.13 -2.52
CA ASN A 102 2.09 9.03 -1.37
C ASN A 102 1.16 10.22 -1.62
N ALA A 103 1.24 10.85 -2.80
CA ALA A 103 0.32 11.94 -3.17
C ALA A 103 -1.14 11.45 -3.19
N CYS A 104 -1.39 10.24 -3.67
CA CYS A 104 -2.71 9.59 -3.61
C CYS A 104 -3.19 9.44 -2.17
N PHE A 105 -2.34 8.91 -1.27
CA PHE A 105 -2.67 8.77 0.15
C PHE A 105 -3.04 10.10 0.78
N ASP A 106 -2.21 11.13 0.60
CA ASP A 106 -2.45 12.47 1.15
C ASP A 106 -3.72 13.12 0.58
N THR A 107 -3.97 12.92 -0.71
CA THR A 107 -5.18 13.44 -1.38
C THR A 107 -6.42 12.77 -0.82
N LEU A 108 -6.40 11.44 -0.68
CA LEU A 108 -7.49 10.66 -0.10
C LEU A 108 -7.87 11.17 1.30
N MET A 109 -6.87 11.44 2.14
CA MET A 109 -7.09 11.94 3.51
C MET A 109 -7.67 13.36 3.54
N LYS A 110 -7.46 14.15 2.49
CA LYS A 110 -7.98 15.53 2.38
C LYS A 110 -9.38 15.59 1.79
N VAL A 111 -9.66 14.78 0.77
CA VAL A 111 -10.94 14.85 0.04
C VAL A 111 -11.99 13.88 0.60
N GLY A 112 -11.58 12.73 1.15
CA GLY A 112 -12.47 11.71 1.67
C GLY A 112 -13.32 11.03 0.60
N TRP A 113 -14.38 10.34 1.04
CA TRP A 113 -15.38 9.73 0.17
C TRP A 113 -16.50 10.72 -0.21
N PRO A 114 -17.11 10.57 -1.40
CA PRO A 114 -16.87 9.52 -2.41
C PRO A 114 -15.74 9.83 -3.42
N GLU A 115 -15.17 11.03 -3.44
CA GLU A 115 -14.20 11.48 -4.43
C GLU A 115 -12.86 10.73 -4.31
N GLY A 116 -12.51 10.25 -3.12
CA GLY A 116 -11.27 9.50 -2.85
C GLY A 116 -11.07 8.27 -3.72
N ARG A 117 -12.14 7.70 -4.29
CA ARG A 117 -12.04 6.58 -5.26
C ARG A 117 -11.28 6.96 -6.53
N ILE A 118 -11.29 8.24 -6.92
CA ILE A 118 -10.66 8.72 -8.16
C ILE A 118 -9.12 8.66 -8.06
N PRO A 119 -8.46 9.29 -7.06
CA PRO A 119 -7.01 9.16 -6.90
C PRO A 119 -6.56 7.72 -6.61
N LEU A 120 -7.39 6.91 -5.93
CA LEU A 120 -7.08 5.48 -5.74
C LEU A 120 -7.05 4.73 -7.08
N ALA A 121 -8.02 4.99 -7.98
CA ALA A 121 -8.06 4.39 -9.30
C ALA A 121 -6.87 4.84 -10.16
N GLU A 122 -6.55 6.14 -10.16
CA GLU A 122 -5.40 6.71 -10.87
C GLU A 122 -4.08 6.04 -10.44
N ALA A 123 -3.84 5.98 -9.13
CA ALA A 123 -2.64 5.34 -8.58
C ALA A 123 -2.59 3.83 -8.92
N THR A 124 -3.71 3.13 -8.83
CA THR A 124 -3.80 1.70 -9.16
C THR A 124 -3.42 1.44 -10.61
N ILE A 125 -3.98 2.19 -11.57
CA ILE A 125 -3.67 2.05 -13.01
C ILE A 125 -2.19 2.37 -13.25
N TYR A 126 -1.70 3.48 -12.68
CA TYR A 126 -0.30 3.89 -12.84
C TYR A 126 0.67 2.81 -12.35
N LEU A 127 0.43 2.23 -11.17
CA LEU A 127 1.26 1.16 -10.63
C LEU A 127 1.15 -0.12 -11.45
N ALA A 128 -0.05 -0.50 -11.89
CA ALA A 128 -0.25 -1.70 -12.70
C ALA A 128 0.47 -1.61 -14.05
N THR A 129 0.48 -0.42 -14.69
CA THR A 129 1.11 -0.19 -15.99
C THR A 129 2.60 0.19 -15.91
N SER A 130 3.13 0.46 -14.72
CA SER A 130 4.56 0.76 -14.52
C SER A 130 5.45 -0.47 -14.70
N PRO A 131 6.70 -0.31 -15.18
CA PRO A 131 7.69 -1.38 -15.15
C PRO A 131 7.94 -1.85 -13.71
N LYS A 132 8.28 -3.12 -13.53
CA LYS A 132 8.44 -3.76 -12.24
C LYS A 132 9.90 -4.04 -11.90
N SER A 133 10.30 -3.81 -10.65
CA SER A 133 11.59 -4.21 -10.10
C SER A 133 11.50 -4.38 -8.59
N ASN A 134 11.79 -5.56 -8.11
CA ASN A 134 11.89 -5.87 -6.68
C ASN A 134 13.35 -5.78 -6.15
N SER A 135 14.27 -5.16 -6.92
CA SER A 135 15.69 -5.16 -6.59
C SER A 135 16.00 -4.55 -5.23
N ALA A 136 15.33 -3.46 -4.85
CA ALA A 136 15.50 -2.84 -3.53
C ALA A 136 15.02 -3.75 -2.39
N TYR A 137 13.88 -4.40 -2.58
CA TYR A 137 13.34 -5.38 -1.63
C TYR A 137 14.29 -6.56 -1.44
N MET A 138 14.77 -7.14 -2.54
CA MET A 138 15.74 -8.26 -2.48
C MET A 138 17.07 -7.84 -1.87
N ALA A 139 17.58 -6.64 -2.19
CA ALA A 139 18.84 -6.14 -1.65
C ALA A 139 18.83 -6.04 -0.13
N ILE A 140 17.78 -5.44 0.44
CA ILE A 140 17.69 -5.32 1.90
C ILE A 140 17.49 -6.68 2.59
N ASN A 141 16.69 -7.57 2.01
CA ASN A 141 16.46 -8.90 2.59
C ASN A 141 17.75 -9.74 2.58
N ASN A 142 18.48 -9.78 1.46
CA ASN A 142 19.75 -10.48 1.36
C ASN A 142 20.80 -9.90 2.32
N ALA A 143 20.83 -8.56 2.48
CA ALA A 143 21.72 -7.92 3.44
C ALA A 143 21.37 -8.27 4.89
N LEU A 144 20.08 -8.32 5.24
CA LEU A 144 19.62 -8.72 6.57
C LEU A 144 19.97 -10.19 6.87
N GLU A 145 19.84 -11.07 5.88
CA GLU A 145 20.24 -12.49 6.01
C GLU A 145 21.74 -12.59 6.26
N LEU A 146 22.56 -11.91 5.45
CA LEU A 146 24.02 -11.87 5.62
C LEU A 146 24.41 -11.36 7.02
N VAL A 147 23.79 -10.29 7.51
CA VAL A 147 24.06 -9.76 8.85
C VAL A 147 23.71 -10.78 9.94
N ARG A 148 22.63 -11.55 9.79
CA ARG A 148 22.27 -12.61 10.74
C ARG A 148 23.29 -13.75 10.74
N GLU A 149 23.84 -14.10 9.59
CA GLU A 149 24.86 -15.16 9.43
C GLU A 149 26.23 -14.72 9.95
N THR A 150 26.66 -13.50 9.62
CA THR A 150 28.01 -13.02 9.91
C THR A 150 28.15 -12.32 11.26
N GLY A 151 27.03 -11.91 11.86
CA GLY A 151 27.02 -11.15 13.12
C GLY A 151 27.66 -9.77 12.99
N ASN A 152 28.30 -9.33 14.08
CA ASN A 152 28.89 -7.98 14.19
C ASN A 152 30.28 -7.92 13.50
N LEU A 153 30.34 -7.85 12.20
CA LEU A 153 31.58 -7.59 11.49
C LEU A 153 32.08 -6.15 11.77
N PRO A 154 33.38 -5.95 11.97
CA PRO A 154 33.93 -4.61 12.21
C PRO A 154 33.79 -3.74 10.97
N VAL A 155 33.47 -2.46 11.16
CA VAL A 155 33.44 -1.48 10.07
C VAL A 155 34.85 -1.35 9.48
N PRO A 156 35.05 -1.48 8.16
CA PRO A 156 36.33 -1.30 7.49
C PRO A 156 36.98 0.07 7.79
N LEU A 157 38.29 0.12 7.93
CA LEU A 157 39.00 1.33 8.36
C LEU A 157 38.73 2.55 7.44
N HIS A 158 38.64 2.35 6.14
CA HIS A 158 38.36 3.41 5.17
C HIS A 158 36.95 4.03 5.30
N LEU A 159 35.99 3.33 5.93
CA LEU A 159 34.64 3.81 6.21
C LEU A 159 34.50 4.46 7.59
N ARG A 160 35.54 4.39 8.42
CA ARG A 160 35.49 4.96 9.77
C ARG A 160 35.87 6.44 9.77
N ASN A 161 35.21 7.24 10.60
CA ASN A 161 35.58 8.63 10.81
C ASN A 161 36.93 8.71 11.56
N ALA A 162 37.77 9.71 11.19
CA ALA A 162 39.08 9.97 11.79
C ALA A 162 39.12 11.33 12.50
N PRO A 163 38.38 11.53 13.63
CA PRO A 163 38.31 12.82 14.32
C PRO A 163 39.62 13.22 15.01
N THR A 164 40.47 12.26 15.34
CA THR A 164 41.73 12.51 16.03
C THR A 164 42.96 12.29 15.10
N LYS A 165 44.11 12.94 15.46
CA LYS A 165 45.37 12.75 14.73
C LYS A 165 45.83 11.28 14.75
N LEU A 166 45.63 10.59 15.89
CA LEU A 166 45.97 9.18 16.04
C LEU A 166 45.14 8.29 15.09
N MET A 167 43.84 8.53 14.95
CA MET A 167 42.98 7.77 14.06
C MET A 167 43.38 7.97 12.58
N LYS A 168 43.78 9.20 12.20
CA LYS A 168 44.34 9.46 10.86
C LYS A 168 45.64 8.68 10.63
N GLN A 169 46.55 8.64 11.61
CA GLN A 169 47.77 7.85 11.53
C GLN A 169 47.54 6.33 11.46
N LEU A 170 46.40 5.86 12.01
CA LEU A 170 45.95 4.44 11.94
C LEU A 170 45.24 4.12 10.61
N GLY A 171 45.13 5.05 9.66
CA GLY A 171 44.52 4.82 8.34
C GLY A 171 42.99 4.87 8.33
N TYR A 172 42.39 5.51 9.34
CA TYR A 172 40.92 5.69 9.35
C TYR A 172 40.53 6.74 8.30
N GLY A 173 39.54 6.39 7.46
CA GLY A 173 39.02 7.25 6.39
C GLY A 173 39.93 7.38 5.18
N GLU A 174 41.05 6.65 5.12
CA GLU A 174 41.95 6.69 3.99
C GLU A 174 41.33 6.00 2.77
N LYS A 175 41.58 6.59 1.58
CA LYS A 175 41.13 6.08 0.28
C LYS A 175 39.62 6.05 0.07
N LEU A 176 38.83 6.71 0.90
CA LEU A 176 37.43 6.96 0.58
C LEU A 176 37.33 8.05 -0.45
N SER A 177 37.24 7.69 -1.72
CA SER A 177 37.10 8.65 -2.82
C SER A 177 35.63 8.78 -3.20
N LEU A 178 35.08 9.98 -3.06
CA LEU A 178 33.74 10.33 -3.56
C LEU A 178 33.72 10.60 -5.06
N ILE A 179 34.88 10.54 -5.74
CA ILE A 179 35.03 10.89 -7.16
C ILE A 179 34.77 9.69 -8.10
N HIS A 180 34.68 8.48 -7.55
CA HIS A 180 34.56 7.24 -8.33
C HIS A 180 33.25 6.50 -8.05
N ILE A 181 32.19 7.26 -7.78
CA ILE A 181 30.83 6.70 -7.76
C ILE A 181 30.18 6.91 -9.13
#